data_4c8499c30bc62ba49dad6e31114c6037
#
_entry.id   4c8499c30bc62ba49dad6e31114c6037
#
_cell.length_a   1.000
_cell.length_b   1.000
_cell.length_c   1.000
_cell.angle_alpha   90.00
_cell.angle_beta   90.00
_cell.angle_gamma   90.00
#
_symmetry.space_group_name_H-M   'P 1'
#
loop_
_entity.id
_entity.type
_entity.pdbx_description
1 polymer ?
#
loop_
_entity_poly.entity_id
_entity_poly.type
_entity_poly.pdbx_seq_one_letter_code
_entity_poly.pdbx_strand_id
1 'polypeptide(L)'
;SLTLHTIARYQMENAALAVRAVEVLFRSTDMPDGRMCAASGCPTVEEIRQGILGCFWQGRMEEVLPEVYVDGAHNDDGIRAFLDTVEQDGCTEGRRLLFGVAADKDCRHMIQRVITSGLFDRIAFTHMRTARSLSLEELKGLLAAYPEDRFTMYTEADTALRTEVSGRQPGERLYIAGSLYLVGEIKESLDHDQF
;
A
#
# COMPACT_ATOMS: atom_id res chain seq x y z
N SER A 1 -16.96 15.75 11.11
CA SER A 1 -15.99 15.11 10.20
C SER A 1 -15.04 14.23 10.98
N LEU A 2 -14.58 13.16 10.36
CA LEU A 2 -13.52 12.28 10.86
C LEU A 2 -12.25 12.54 10.04
N THR A 3 -11.10 12.52 10.70
CA THR A 3 -9.80 12.74 10.05
C THR A 3 -8.96 11.48 10.21
N LEU A 4 -8.34 11.04 9.11
CA LEU A 4 -7.37 9.95 9.05
C LEU A 4 -6.00 10.53 8.73
N HIS A 5 -4.95 10.04 9.40
CA HIS A 5 -3.56 10.37 9.07
C HIS A 5 -3.01 9.42 8.02
N THR A 6 -3.57 9.47 6.82
CA THR A 6 -3.11 8.68 5.68
C THR A 6 -3.58 9.31 4.38
N ILE A 7 -2.79 9.15 3.32
CA ILE A 7 -3.21 9.47 1.96
C ILE A 7 -4.03 8.34 1.31
N ALA A 8 -4.10 7.16 1.94
CA ALA A 8 -4.83 5.99 1.46
C ALA A 8 -6.34 6.23 1.46
N ARG A 9 -6.92 6.59 0.33
CA ARG A 9 -8.35 6.92 0.22
C ARG A 9 -9.27 5.75 0.58
N TYR A 10 -8.88 4.51 0.26
CA TYR A 10 -9.62 3.31 0.63
C TYR A 10 -9.75 3.13 2.15
N GLN A 11 -8.87 3.76 2.95
CA GLN A 11 -9.00 3.74 4.42
C GLN A 11 -10.19 4.56 4.94
N MET A 12 -10.72 5.50 4.15
CA MET A 12 -11.96 6.19 4.53
C MET A 12 -13.16 5.23 4.53
N GLU A 13 -13.23 4.33 3.55
CA GLU A 13 -14.27 3.30 3.49
C GLU A 13 -14.10 2.30 4.62
N ASN A 14 -12.88 1.85 4.88
CA ASN A 14 -12.57 0.95 5.99
C ASN A 14 -12.93 1.57 7.34
N ALA A 15 -12.62 2.85 7.56
CA ALA A 15 -13.00 3.57 8.77
C ALA A 15 -14.53 3.69 8.90
N ALA A 16 -15.23 4.01 7.82
CA ALA A 16 -16.69 4.07 7.82
C ALA A 16 -17.32 2.71 8.17
N LEU A 17 -16.79 1.62 7.60
CA LEU A 17 -17.21 0.25 7.92
C LEU A 17 -16.94 -0.10 9.38
N ALA A 18 -15.77 0.27 9.91
CA ALA A 18 -15.41 0.03 11.31
C ALA A 18 -16.37 0.77 12.27
N VAL A 19 -16.65 2.06 12.00
CA VAL A 19 -17.63 2.82 12.78
C VAL A 19 -19.00 2.16 12.72
N ARG A 20 -19.43 1.74 11.53
CA ARG A 20 -20.73 1.10 11.37
C ARG A 20 -20.80 -0.25 12.11
N ALA A 21 -19.74 -1.04 12.08
CA ALA A 21 -19.64 -2.29 12.81
C ALA A 21 -19.79 -2.05 14.33
N VAL A 22 -19.08 -1.06 14.87
CA VAL A 22 -19.19 -0.66 16.28
C VAL A 22 -20.63 -0.25 16.61
N GLU A 23 -21.26 0.62 15.81
CA GLU A 23 -22.65 1.01 16.00
C GLU A 23 -23.62 -0.19 16.03
N VAL A 24 -23.43 -1.15 15.12
CA VAL A 24 -24.28 -2.36 15.08
C VAL A 24 -24.04 -3.22 16.32
N LEU A 25 -22.79 -3.45 16.70
CA LEU A 25 -22.46 -4.25 17.88
C LEU A 25 -23.08 -3.68 19.16
N PHE A 26 -23.03 -2.35 19.34
CA PHE A 26 -23.61 -1.72 20.53
C PHE A 26 -25.13 -1.55 20.49
N ARG A 27 -25.76 -1.60 19.28
CA ARG A 27 -27.23 -1.63 19.12
C ARG A 27 -27.82 -3.04 19.21
N SER A 28 -27.02 -4.06 18.89
CA SER A 28 -27.50 -5.48 18.78
C SER A 28 -27.47 -6.23 20.13
N THR A 29 -27.31 -5.60 21.26
CA THR A 29 -27.31 -6.25 22.57
C THR A 29 -28.72 -6.51 23.13
N ASP A 30 -29.68 -6.88 22.29
CA ASP A 30 -30.86 -7.64 22.70
C ASP A 30 -30.42 -9.07 22.96
N MET A 31 -29.98 -9.35 24.18
CA MET A 31 -29.76 -10.72 24.64
C MET A 31 -31.09 -11.48 24.62
N PRO A 32 -31.09 -12.79 24.29
CA PRO A 32 -32.33 -13.60 24.21
C PRO A 32 -33.15 -13.64 25.50
N ASP A 33 -32.61 -13.16 26.61
CA ASP A 33 -33.25 -13.09 27.92
C ASP A 33 -33.83 -11.70 28.27
N GLY A 34 -33.87 -10.78 27.30
CA GLY A 34 -34.47 -9.44 27.49
C GLY A 34 -33.69 -8.52 28.43
N ARG A 35 -32.49 -8.90 28.86
CA ARG A 35 -31.60 -8.02 29.59
C ARG A 35 -30.90 -7.12 28.60
N MET A 36 -31.26 -5.85 28.55
CA MET A 36 -30.38 -4.83 28.00
C MET A 36 -29.06 -4.92 28.79
N CYS A 37 -28.00 -5.38 28.15
CA CYS A 37 -26.68 -5.00 28.60
C CYS A 37 -26.63 -3.47 28.46
N ALA A 38 -26.94 -2.80 29.54
CA ALA A 38 -26.34 -1.51 29.83
C ALA A 38 -24.84 -1.79 30.05
N ALA A 39 -24.18 -2.32 29.02
CA ALA A 39 -22.76 -2.31 28.93
C ALA A 39 -22.43 -0.82 28.91
N SER A 40 -21.97 -0.34 30.02
CA SER A 40 -21.23 0.89 30.14
C SER A 40 -20.34 1.00 28.91
N GLY A 41 -20.74 1.82 27.90
CA GLY A 41 -19.79 2.17 26.93
C GLY A 41 -20.10 1.96 25.45
N CYS A 42 -21.30 2.31 24.95
CA CYS A 42 -21.34 2.71 23.54
C CYS A 42 -20.38 3.89 23.40
N PRO A 43 -19.33 3.80 22.55
CA PRO A 43 -18.38 4.87 22.43
C PRO A 43 -19.07 6.14 21.96
N THR A 44 -18.72 7.25 22.56
CA THR A 44 -19.18 8.57 22.16
C THR A 44 -18.60 8.93 20.78
N VAL A 45 -19.22 9.88 20.11
CA VAL A 45 -18.69 10.40 18.82
C VAL A 45 -17.24 10.90 18.97
N GLU A 46 -16.89 11.46 20.15
CA GLU A 46 -15.55 11.95 20.41
C GLU A 46 -14.56 10.79 20.61
N GLU A 47 -14.92 9.74 21.31
CA GLU A 47 -14.07 8.54 21.44
C GLU A 47 -13.86 7.83 20.10
N ILE A 48 -14.89 7.74 19.26
CA ILE A 48 -14.76 7.24 17.89
C ILE A 48 -13.80 8.12 17.07
N ARG A 49 -13.93 9.46 17.19
CA ARG A 49 -13.06 10.40 16.49
C ARG A 49 -11.60 10.25 16.93
N GLN A 50 -11.34 10.16 18.20
CA GLN A 50 -9.99 9.96 18.75
C GLN A 50 -9.42 8.58 18.38
N GLY A 51 -10.23 7.54 18.41
CA GLY A 51 -9.82 6.20 17.97
C GLY A 51 -9.41 6.16 16.51
N ILE A 52 -10.17 6.81 15.62
CA ILE A 52 -9.86 6.89 14.18
C ILE A 52 -8.62 7.77 13.95
N LEU A 53 -8.51 8.90 14.64
CA LEU A 53 -7.35 9.79 14.53
C LEU A 53 -6.06 9.10 14.96
N GLY A 54 -6.11 8.25 16.00
CA GLY A 54 -4.97 7.47 16.47
C GLY A 54 -4.72 6.18 15.71
N CYS A 55 -5.53 5.85 14.70
CA CYS A 55 -5.39 4.63 13.92
C CYS A 55 -4.22 4.72 12.95
N PHE A 56 -3.26 3.81 13.09
CA PHE A 56 -2.14 3.65 12.18
C PHE A 56 -2.12 2.21 11.65
N TRP A 57 -1.97 2.06 10.34
CA TRP A 57 -1.92 0.75 9.71
C TRP A 57 -0.67 0.62 8.86
N GLN A 58 0.25 -0.22 9.32
CA GLN A 58 1.52 -0.47 8.64
C GLN A 58 1.29 -1.00 7.21
N GLY A 59 2.10 -0.51 6.27
CA GLY A 59 2.06 -0.94 4.88
C GLY A 59 0.75 -0.60 4.15
N ARG A 60 0.08 0.51 4.54
CA ARG A 60 -1.10 1.04 3.86
C ARG A 60 -0.88 2.51 3.51
N MET A 61 -0.22 2.78 2.40
CA MET A 61 0.28 4.11 2.02
C MET A 61 1.03 4.76 3.18
N GLU A 62 1.85 3.96 3.85
CA GLU A 62 2.69 4.37 4.97
C GLU A 62 3.91 5.12 4.44
N GLU A 63 4.11 6.35 4.90
CA GLU A 63 5.33 7.11 4.62
C GLU A 63 6.46 6.60 5.51
N VAL A 64 7.46 5.96 4.90
CA VAL A 64 8.60 5.35 5.62
C VAL A 64 9.87 6.19 5.57
N LEU A 65 9.99 7.07 4.59
CA LEU A 65 10.98 8.15 4.45
C LEU A 65 10.27 9.35 3.81
N PRO A 66 10.82 10.57 3.88
CA PRO A 66 10.22 11.72 3.21
C PRO A 66 9.91 11.45 1.73
N GLU A 67 8.63 11.54 1.36
CA GLU A 67 8.11 11.25 0.01
C GLU A 67 8.36 9.80 -0.48
N VAL A 68 8.51 8.82 0.43
CA VAL A 68 8.59 7.38 0.14
C VAL A 68 7.47 6.64 0.85
N TYR A 69 6.59 6.04 0.07
CA TYR A 69 5.37 5.38 0.54
C TYR A 69 5.40 3.89 0.27
N VAL A 70 5.07 3.07 1.26
CA VAL A 70 4.89 1.61 1.09
C VAL A 70 3.41 1.24 1.16
N ASP A 71 2.98 0.35 0.26
CA ASP A 71 1.62 -0.19 0.25
C ASP A 71 1.62 -1.70 0.02
N GLY A 72 0.89 -2.42 0.85
CA GLY A 72 0.77 -3.88 0.77
C GLY A 72 -0.25 -4.38 -0.26
N ALA A 73 -0.62 -3.60 -1.27
CA ALA A 73 -1.44 -4.04 -2.39
C ALA A 73 -0.78 -5.25 -3.08
N HIS A 74 -1.49 -6.38 -3.17
CA HIS A 74 -0.94 -7.66 -3.64
C HIS A 74 -1.94 -8.49 -4.44
N ASN A 75 -3.05 -7.92 -4.83
CA ASN A 75 -4.06 -8.48 -5.71
C ASN A 75 -4.67 -7.39 -6.59
N ASP A 76 -5.49 -7.76 -7.57
CA ASP A 76 -6.02 -6.80 -8.55
C ASP A 76 -6.83 -5.66 -7.91
N ASP A 77 -7.69 -5.97 -6.94
CA ASP A 77 -8.48 -4.95 -6.23
C ASP A 77 -7.61 -4.01 -5.39
N GLY A 78 -6.60 -4.56 -4.71
CA GLY A 78 -5.62 -3.77 -3.94
C GLY A 78 -4.81 -2.83 -4.83
N ILE A 79 -4.32 -3.33 -5.98
CA ILE A 79 -3.60 -2.50 -6.96
C ILE A 79 -4.49 -1.40 -7.52
N ARG A 80 -5.77 -1.68 -7.79
CA ARG A 80 -6.71 -0.64 -8.23
C ARG A 80 -6.85 0.45 -7.18
N ALA A 81 -7.12 0.09 -5.92
CA ALA A 81 -7.26 1.06 -4.83
C ALA A 81 -5.97 1.85 -4.56
N PHE A 82 -4.81 1.21 -4.71
CA PHE A 82 -3.50 1.86 -4.66
C PHE A 82 -3.35 2.90 -5.77
N LEU A 83 -3.61 2.53 -7.04
CA LEU A 83 -3.50 3.45 -8.18
C LEU A 83 -4.48 4.62 -8.07
N ASP A 84 -5.72 4.38 -7.65
CA ASP A 84 -6.71 5.43 -7.39
C ASP A 84 -6.23 6.42 -6.32
N THR A 85 -5.47 5.94 -5.33
CA THR A 85 -4.86 6.79 -4.30
C THR A 85 -3.71 7.62 -4.88
N VAL A 86 -2.81 6.99 -5.65
CA VAL A 86 -1.65 7.64 -6.28
C VAL A 86 -2.09 8.72 -7.27
N GLU A 87 -3.15 8.47 -8.05
CA GLU A 87 -3.69 9.45 -8.98
C GLU A 87 -4.15 10.74 -8.30
N GLN A 88 -4.64 10.63 -7.08
CA GLN A 88 -5.30 11.72 -6.35
C GLN A 88 -4.47 12.25 -5.18
N ASP A 89 -3.21 11.87 -5.06
CA ASP A 89 -2.34 12.24 -3.95
C ASP A 89 -1.78 13.67 -4.01
N GLY A 90 -2.01 14.37 -5.12
CA GLY A 90 -1.57 15.75 -5.34
C GLY A 90 -0.09 15.91 -5.70
N CYS A 91 0.64 14.82 -6.00
CA CYS A 91 2.02 14.91 -6.49
C CYS A 91 2.05 15.55 -7.87
N THR A 92 2.90 16.59 -8.04
CA THR A 92 3.07 17.33 -9.30
C THR A 92 4.43 17.16 -9.95
N GLU A 93 5.44 16.71 -9.18
CA GLU A 93 6.85 16.72 -9.61
C GLU A 93 7.32 15.41 -10.24
N GLY A 94 6.58 14.35 -10.09
CA GLY A 94 6.92 13.05 -10.67
C GLY A 94 6.73 11.89 -9.71
N ARG A 95 6.47 10.72 -10.29
CA ARG A 95 6.18 9.49 -9.55
C ARG A 95 7.06 8.36 -10.01
N ARG A 96 7.69 7.69 -9.08
CA ARG A 96 8.42 6.44 -9.28
C ARG A 96 7.70 5.30 -8.59
N LEU A 97 7.78 4.12 -9.15
CA LEU A 97 7.28 2.90 -8.54
C LEU A 97 8.39 1.85 -8.43
N LEU A 98 8.59 1.30 -7.24
CA LEU A 98 9.30 0.05 -7.01
C LEU A 98 8.27 -1.07 -6.79
N PHE A 99 8.29 -2.07 -7.66
CA PHE A 99 7.25 -3.09 -7.70
C PHE A 99 7.82 -4.51 -7.61
N GLY A 100 7.33 -5.28 -6.64
CA GLY A 100 7.69 -6.69 -6.50
C GLY A 100 6.45 -7.54 -6.32
N VAL A 101 6.31 -8.59 -7.11
CA VAL A 101 5.13 -9.45 -7.13
C VAL A 101 5.46 -10.90 -6.85
N ALA A 102 4.53 -11.59 -6.20
CA ALA A 102 4.58 -13.04 -6.07
C ALA A 102 4.17 -13.71 -7.39
N ALA A 103 4.75 -14.88 -7.65
CA ALA A 103 4.43 -15.72 -8.80
C ALA A 103 3.09 -16.43 -8.57
N ASP A 104 2.00 -15.71 -8.69
CA ASP A 104 0.64 -16.22 -8.62
C ASP A 104 -0.15 -15.90 -9.90
N LYS A 105 -1.40 -16.37 -9.96
CA LYS A 105 -2.25 -16.21 -11.15
C LYS A 105 -2.56 -14.77 -11.52
N ASP A 106 -2.49 -13.85 -10.57
CA ASP A 106 -2.88 -12.46 -10.76
C ASP A 106 -1.71 -11.53 -11.10
N CYS A 107 -0.44 -12.02 -11.00
CA CYS A 107 0.75 -11.20 -11.21
C CYS A 107 0.77 -10.49 -12.57
N ARG A 108 0.35 -11.17 -13.64
CA ARG A 108 0.28 -10.58 -14.99
C ARG A 108 -0.69 -9.41 -15.04
N HIS A 109 -1.88 -9.53 -14.46
CA HIS A 109 -2.89 -8.47 -14.46
C HIS A 109 -2.43 -7.28 -13.62
N MET A 110 -1.80 -7.52 -12.47
CA MET A 110 -1.25 -6.45 -11.63
C MET A 110 -0.16 -5.67 -12.35
N ILE A 111 0.81 -6.37 -12.99
CA ILE A 111 1.88 -5.74 -13.80
C ILE A 111 1.28 -4.93 -14.95
N GLN A 112 0.35 -5.50 -15.71
CA GLN A 112 -0.31 -4.81 -16.81
C GLN A 112 -1.03 -3.56 -16.33
N ARG A 113 -1.80 -3.64 -15.24
CA ARG A 113 -2.54 -2.51 -14.68
C ARG A 113 -1.62 -1.37 -14.27
N VAL A 114 -0.52 -1.68 -13.60
CA VAL A 114 0.50 -0.69 -13.19
C VAL A 114 1.09 0.01 -14.41
N ILE A 115 1.51 -0.75 -15.43
CA ILE A 115 2.15 -0.19 -16.64
C ILE A 115 1.16 0.67 -17.44
N THR A 116 -0.08 0.20 -17.59
CA THR A 116 -1.09 0.89 -18.40
C THR A 116 -1.76 2.06 -17.68
N SER A 117 -1.58 2.20 -16.37
CA SER A 117 -2.09 3.35 -15.61
C SER A 117 -1.50 4.68 -16.09
N GLY A 118 -0.25 4.66 -16.57
CA GLY A 118 0.45 5.88 -17.00
C GLY A 118 0.79 6.86 -15.87
N LEU A 119 0.61 6.45 -14.59
CA LEU A 119 0.81 7.30 -13.42
C LEU A 119 2.28 7.48 -13.03
N PHE A 120 3.15 6.59 -13.49
CA PHE A 120 4.56 6.56 -13.06
C PHE A 120 5.49 6.93 -14.22
N ASP A 121 6.38 7.87 -13.97
CA ASP A 121 7.44 8.27 -14.91
C ASP A 121 8.53 7.20 -15.00
N ARG A 122 8.75 6.47 -13.90
CA ARG A 122 9.69 5.35 -13.80
C ARG A 122 9.08 4.19 -13.04
N ILE A 123 9.26 2.99 -13.57
CA ILE A 123 8.87 1.75 -12.90
C ILE A 123 10.09 0.86 -12.77
N ALA A 124 10.41 0.50 -11.54
CA ALA A 124 11.44 -0.46 -11.18
C ALA A 124 10.80 -1.74 -10.68
N PHE A 125 11.27 -2.88 -11.16
CA PHE A 125 10.86 -4.19 -10.67
C PHE A 125 11.98 -4.81 -9.86
N THR A 126 11.64 -5.51 -8.77
CA THR A 126 12.62 -6.20 -7.94
C THR A 126 12.20 -7.63 -7.63
N HIS A 127 13.20 -8.50 -7.55
CA HIS A 127 13.04 -9.81 -6.95
C HIS A 127 13.02 -9.66 -5.41
N MET A 128 12.23 -10.51 -4.73
CA MET A 128 12.09 -10.55 -3.27
C MET A 128 12.76 -11.80 -2.69
N ARG A 129 13.22 -11.74 -1.47
CA ARG A 129 13.83 -12.87 -0.73
C ARG A 129 12.81 -13.94 -0.30
N THR A 130 11.90 -14.29 -1.17
CA THR A 130 10.89 -15.33 -0.92
C THR A 130 10.83 -16.29 -2.09
N ALA A 131 10.63 -17.57 -1.81
CA ALA A 131 10.43 -18.60 -2.83
C ALA A 131 9.19 -18.36 -3.71
N ARG A 132 8.31 -17.45 -3.29
CA ARG A 132 7.11 -17.04 -4.05
C ARG A 132 7.36 -15.86 -4.98
N SER A 133 8.55 -15.27 -4.95
CA SER A 133 8.89 -14.15 -5.83
C SER A 133 8.87 -14.57 -7.29
N LEU A 134 8.32 -13.73 -8.15
CA LEU A 134 8.48 -13.88 -9.60
C LEU A 134 9.97 -13.79 -9.95
N SER A 135 10.49 -14.74 -10.72
CA SER A 135 11.88 -14.70 -11.17
C SER A 135 12.10 -13.57 -12.18
N LEU A 136 13.34 -13.09 -12.29
CA LEU A 136 13.66 -12.04 -13.26
C LEU A 136 13.45 -12.51 -14.71
N GLU A 137 13.60 -13.80 -14.99
CA GLU A 137 13.36 -14.35 -16.32
C GLU A 137 11.87 -14.37 -16.68
N GLU A 138 11.03 -14.83 -15.75
CA GLU A 138 9.58 -14.76 -15.91
C GLU A 138 9.10 -13.30 -16.05
N LEU A 139 9.66 -12.39 -15.25
CA LEU A 139 9.36 -10.96 -15.33
C LEU A 139 9.73 -10.37 -16.69
N LYS A 140 10.94 -10.68 -17.22
CA LYS A 140 11.35 -10.28 -18.57
C LYS A 140 10.36 -10.80 -19.62
N GLY A 141 9.92 -12.05 -19.50
CA GLY A 141 8.92 -12.62 -20.40
C GLY A 141 7.58 -11.87 -20.35
N LEU A 142 7.14 -11.42 -19.17
CA LEU A 142 5.92 -10.62 -19.03
C LEU A 142 6.06 -9.20 -19.59
N LEU A 143 7.25 -8.61 -19.46
CA LEU A 143 7.55 -7.26 -19.91
C LEU A 143 7.92 -7.17 -21.42
N ALA A 144 8.17 -8.29 -22.09
CA ALA A 144 8.59 -8.32 -23.50
C ALA A 144 7.60 -7.65 -24.47
N ALA A 145 6.34 -7.44 -24.06
CA ALA A 145 5.33 -6.73 -24.85
C ALA A 145 5.44 -5.19 -24.75
N TYR A 146 6.36 -4.67 -23.93
CA TYR A 146 6.50 -3.24 -23.62
C TYR A 146 7.92 -2.76 -23.97
N PRO A 147 8.13 -1.46 -24.25
CA PRO A 147 9.47 -0.92 -24.52
C PRO A 147 10.44 -1.14 -23.34
N GLU A 148 11.63 -1.68 -23.61
CA GLU A 148 12.62 -2.07 -22.59
C GLU A 148 13.14 -0.87 -21.78
N ASP A 149 13.21 0.31 -22.36
CA ASP A 149 13.69 1.54 -21.75
C ASP A 149 12.76 2.13 -20.67
N ARG A 150 11.56 1.57 -20.56
CA ARG A 150 10.57 2.01 -19.54
C ARG A 150 10.78 1.42 -18.17
N PHE A 151 11.59 0.37 -18.04
CA PHE A 151 11.70 -0.40 -16.80
C PHE A 151 13.14 -0.61 -16.38
N THR A 152 13.35 -0.59 -15.07
CA THR A 152 14.58 -1.05 -14.44
C THR A 152 14.29 -2.34 -13.67
N MET A 153 15.22 -3.30 -13.67
CA MET A 153 15.08 -4.54 -12.93
C MET A 153 16.22 -4.72 -11.95
N TYR A 154 15.89 -5.10 -10.73
CA TYR A 154 16.83 -5.33 -9.65
C TYR A 154 16.74 -6.77 -9.15
N THR A 155 17.87 -7.34 -8.79
CA THR A 155 17.96 -8.69 -8.19
C THR A 155 17.61 -8.70 -6.71
N GLU A 156 17.68 -7.53 -6.05
CA GLU A 156 17.53 -7.39 -4.61
C GLU A 156 16.75 -6.11 -4.26
N ALA A 157 15.82 -6.22 -3.32
CA ALA A 157 14.95 -5.12 -2.91
C ALA A 157 15.73 -3.98 -2.21
N ASP A 158 16.77 -4.31 -1.44
CA ASP A 158 17.62 -3.31 -0.77
C ASP A 158 18.37 -2.44 -1.79
N THR A 159 19.02 -3.06 -2.76
CA THR A 159 19.71 -2.34 -3.84
C THR A 159 18.75 -1.47 -4.64
N ALA A 160 17.54 -1.99 -4.92
CA ALA A 160 16.49 -1.25 -5.59
C ALA A 160 16.06 -0.02 -4.78
N LEU A 161 15.78 -0.20 -3.48
CA LEU A 161 15.39 0.89 -2.59
C LEU A 161 16.45 2.02 -2.58
N ARG A 162 17.71 1.68 -2.31
CA ARG A 162 18.81 2.66 -2.26
C ARG A 162 18.97 3.43 -3.56
N THR A 163 18.90 2.72 -4.69
CA THR A 163 19.06 3.33 -6.01
C THR A 163 17.88 4.25 -6.34
N GLU A 164 16.65 3.78 -6.10
CA GLU A 164 15.46 4.58 -6.42
C GLU A 164 15.29 5.77 -5.47
N VAL A 165 15.65 5.64 -4.18
CA VAL A 165 15.65 6.76 -3.22
C VAL A 165 16.69 7.80 -3.59
N SER A 166 17.96 7.40 -3.83
CA SER A 166 19.04 8.34 -4.15
C SER A 166 18.89 8.99 -5.53
N GLY A 167 18.21 8.33 -6.46
CA GLY A 167 17.99 8.83 -7.81
C GLY A 167 16.79 9.78 -7.95
N ARG A 168 16.02 10.04 -6.88
CA ARG A 168 14.88 10.97 -6.92
C ARG A 168 15.30 12.41 -7.10
N GLN A 169 14.50 13.17 -7.83
CA GLN A 169 14.58 14.62 -7.84
C GLN A 169 13.78 15.21 -6.67
N PRO A 170 14.08 16.45 -6.23
CA PRO A 170 13.27 17.10 -5.21
C PRO A 170 11.79 17.13 -5.58
N GLY A 171 10.92 16.70 -4.67
CA GLY A 171 9.48 16.62 -4.88
C GLY A 171 8.97 15.36 -5.57
N GLU A 172 9.84 14.53 -6.17
CA GLU A 172 9.43 13.22 -6.69
C GLU A 172 9.03 12.28 -5.56
N ARG A 173 7.94 11.57 -5.75
CA ARG A 173 7.47 10.51 -4.85
C ARG A 173 7.90 9.13 -5.31
N LEU A 174 8.34 8.31 -4.36
CA LEU A 174 8.57 6.89 -4.58
C LEU A 174 7.48 6.08 -3.88
N TYR A 175 6.80 5.24 -4.65
CA TYR A 175 5.84 4.28 -4.14
C TYR A 175 6.45 2.89 -4.23
N ILE A 176 6.18 2.05 -3.24
CA ILE A 176 6.66 0.67 -3.16
C ILE A 176 5.47 -0.22 -2.92
N ALA A 177 5.16 -1.13 -3.86
CA ALA A 177 3.95 -1.95 -3.80
C ALA A 177 4.09 -3.30 -4.51
N GLY A 178 3.03 -4.09 -4.49
CA GLY A 178 2.89 -5.36 -5.21
C GLY A 178 2.96 -6.59 -4.31
N SER A 179 3.52 -6.49 -3.10
CA SER A 179 3.60 -7.60 -2.16
C SER A 179 3.84 -7.13 -0.73
N LEU A 180 3.18 -7.79 0.22
CA LEU A 180 3.50 -7.64 1.65
C LEU A 180 4.91 -8.11 2.00
N TYR A 181 5.45 -9.10 1.26
CA TYR A 181 6.84 -9.53 1.43
C TYR A 181 7.82 -8.42 1.07
N LEU A 182 7.57 -7.69 -0.05
CA LEU A 182 8.38 -6.54 -0.42
C LEU A 182 8.34 -5.47 0.66
N VAL A 183 7.16 -5.11 1.15
CA VAL A 183 7.02 -4.12 2.23
C VAL A 183 7.81 -4.53 3.47
N GLY A 184 7.78 -5.82 3.84
CA GLY A 184 8.57 -6.36 4.95
C GLY A 184 10.06 -6.20 4.73
N GLU A 185 10.58 -6.58 3.56
CA GLU A 185 12.00 -6.45 3.22
C GLU A 185 12.48 -4.99 3.22
N ILE A 186 11.67 -4.08 2.67
CA ILE A 186 11.98 -2.65 2.67
C ILE A 186 12.06 -2.09 4.10
N LYS A 187 11.11 -2.44 4.96
CA LYS A 187 11.13 -1.99 6.36
C LYS A 187 12.31 -2.56 7.12
N GLU A 188 12.66 -3.82 6.92
CA GLU A 188 13.85 -4.43 7.48
C GLU A 188 15.13 -3.71 7.04
N SER A 189 15.24 -3.35 5.75
CA SER A 189 16.38 -2.58 5.23
C SER A 189 16.48 -1.19 5.87
N LEU A 190 15.36 -0.53 6.11
CA LEU A 190 15.32 0.79 6.76
C LEU A 190 15.69 0.74 8.24
N ASP A 191 15.33 -0.34 8.95
CA ASP A 191 15.65 -0.54 10.37
C ASP A 191 17.14 -0.82 10.59
N HIS A 192 17.82 -1.44 9.63
CA HIS A 192 19.25 -1.80 9.72
C HIS A 192 20.20 -0.70 9.27
N ASP A 193 19.74 0.26 8.51
CA ASP A 193 20.56 1.33 7.95
C ASP A 193 20.08 2.73 8.37
N GLN A 194 21.04 3.59 8.69
CA GLN A 194 20.80 5.04 8.77
C GLN A 194 20.77 5.59 7.32
N PHE A 195 19.58 5.79 6.78
CA PHE A 195 19.35 6.50 5.52
C PHE A 195 19.54 7.99 5.67
#